data_3be10fe7ce15d3d35f36e7caa7ccfded
#
_entry.id   3be10fe7ce15d3d35f36e7caa7ccfded
#
_cell.length_a   1.000
_cell.length_b   1.000
_cell.length_c   1.000
_cell.angle_alpha   90.00
_cell.angle_beta   90.00
_cell.angle_gamma   90.00
#
_symmetry.space_group_name_H-M   'P 1'
#
loop_
_entity.id
_entity.type
_entity.pdbx_description
1 polymer ?
#
loop_
_entity_poly.entity_id
_entity_poly.type
_entity_poly.pdbx_seq_one_letter_code
_entity_poly.pdbx_strand_id
1 'polypeptide(L)'
;LIFNQPQFLRYATDRILVMSDDTTNHFLIDSTLNAATIVDPSVRSILSSFFYKTGQFNKAFDEHKLIGINNQEDVERWLLFANNLRKEDQNNLSIEAYHYFLENQNFPNPNNLGEALLGLGKAYENQIDQTKTKLQFVKWFPQNYFFEKQFIRPFNIGNEPLANTLEHYESILALMPSSYATGIVHYRLGQIQARILQDYIGANKSFKSALKSNPNQNLINKINIQIGEMLLLSGSFEESEKYYKPLTDINVNENT
;
A
#
# COMPACT_ATOMS: atom_id res chain seq x y z
N LEU A 1 -25.48 -9.79 -26.04
CA LEU A 1 -26.22 -10.81 -25.24
C LEU A 1 -25.31 -11.71 -24.38
N ILE A 2 -24.03 -11.81 -24.68
CA ILE A 2 -23.08 -12.67 -23.95
C ILE A 2 -22.58 -11.99 -22.65
N PHE A 3 -22.56 -10.66 -22.62
CA PHE A 3 -21.90 -9.89 -21.54
C PHE A 3 -22.78 -9.61 -20.31
N ASN A 4 -24.07 -9.86 -20.37
CA ASN A 4 -24.98 -9.65 -19.23
C ASN A 4 -24.90 -10.72 -18.12
N GLN A 5 -23.99 -11.69 -18.23
CA GLN A 5 -23.75 -12.68 -17.19
C GLN A 5 -22.30 -12.54 -16.66
N PRO A 6 -22.11 -12.28 -15.36
CA PRO A 6 -20.78 -12.04 -14.77
C PRO A 6 -19.75 -13.13 -15.07
N GLN A 7 -20.20 -14.38 -15.18
CA GLN A 7 -19.32 -15.52 -15.51
C GLN A 7 -18.72 -15.43 -16.92
N PHE A 8 -19.47 -14.89 -17.91
CA PHE A 8 -18.97 -14.73 -19.25
C PHE A 8 -18.02 -13.52 -19.35
N LEU A 9 -18.28 -12.47 -18.58
CA LEU A 9 -17.39 -11.31 -18.51
C LEU A 9 -16.01 -11.71 -18.00
N ARG A 10 -15.95 -12.50 -16.92
CA ARG A 10 -14.69 -13.03 -16.38
C ARG A 10 -13.96 -13.91 -17.39
N TYR A 11 -14.67 -14.84 -18.03
CA TYR A 11 -14.08 -15.69 -19.05
C TYR A 11 -13.52 -14.88 -20.23
N ALA A 12 -14.26 -13.87 -20.71
CA ALA A 12 -13.80 -12.99 -21.79
C ALA A 12 -12.57 -12.20 -21.36
N THR A 13 -12.55 -11.68 -20.12
CA THR A 13 -11.38 -10.99 -19.56
C THR A 13 -10.16 -11.90 -19.59
N ASP A 14 -10.25 -13.11 -19.05
CA ASP A 14 -9.13 -14.04 -18.99
C ASP A 14 -8.59 -14.37 -20.38
N ARG A 15 -9.48 -14.58 -21.37
CA ARG A 15 -9.07 -14.86 -22.75
C ARG A 15 -8.38 -13.67 -23.42
N ILE A 16 -8.89 -12.47 -23.26
CA ILE A 16 -8.29 -11.26 -23.82
C ILE A 16 -6.94 -10.99 -23.17
N LEU A 17 -6.83 -11.19 -21.85
CA LEU A 17 -5.55 -11.05 -21.17
C LEU A 17 -4.51 -12.06 -21.66
N VAL A 18 -4.88 -13.30 -21.96
CA VAL A 18 -3.97 -14.28 -22.58
C VAL A 18 -3.58 -13.83 -24.01
N MET A 19 -4.54 -13.38 -24.82
CA MET A 19 -4.24 -12.88 -26.18
C MET A 19 -3.33 -11.66 -26.16
N SER A 20 -3.37 -10.84 -25.13
CA SER A 20 -2.53 -9.65 -24.97
C SER A 20 -1.05 -9.95 -24.64
N ASP A 21 -0.69 -11.20 -24.39
CA ASP A 21 0.72 -11.60 -24.24
C ASP A 21 1.48 -11.43 -25.57
N ASP A 22 0.79 -11.54 -26.70
CA ASP A 22 1.32 -11.19 -28.01
C ASP A 22 1.01 -9.71 -28.32
N THR A 23 2.06 -8.90 -28.38
CA THR A 23 1.96 -7.46 -28.62
C THR A 23 1.35 -7.13 -29.98
N THR A 24 1.42 -8.03 -30.98
CA THR A 24 0.80 -7.84 -32.30
C THR A 24 -0.71 -7.74 -32.22
N ASN A 25 -1.33 -8.31 -31.18
CA ASN A 25 -2.76 -8.26 -30.96
C ASN A 25 -3.24 -6.96 -30.29
N HIS A 26 -2.33 -6.15 -29.72
CA HIS A 26 -2.72 -5.00 -28.87
C HIS A 26 -3.62 -4.01 -29.62
N PHE A 27 -3.28 -3.67 -30.86
CA PHE A 27 -4.09 -2.74 -31.65
C PHE A 27 -5.49 -3.30 -31.93
N LEU A 28 -5.59 -4.59 -32.28
CA LEU A 28 -6.87 -5.24 -32.55
C LEU A 28 -7.74 -5.32 -31.28
N ILE A 29 -7.15 -5.70 -30.15
CA ILE A 29 -7.83 -5.76 -28.85
C ILE A 29 -8.34 -4.38 -28.46
N ASP A 30 -7.46 -3.36 -28.48
CA ASP A 30 -7.81 -1.97 -28.15
C ASP A 30 -8.98 -1.47 -29.00
N SER A 31 -8.88 -1.55 -30.33
CA SER A 31 -9.91 -1.08 -31.25
C SER A 31 -11.24 -1.83 -31.08
N THR A 32 -11.20 -3.14 -30.90
CA THR A 32 -12.40 -3.99 -30.76
C THR A 32 -13.10 -3.70 -29.42
N LEU A 33 -12.36 -3.63 -28.33
CA LEU A 33 -12.95 -3.35 -27.01
C LEU A 33 -13.50 -1.93 -26.93
N ASN A 34 -12.82 -0.93 -27.49
CA ASN A 34 -13.33 0.44 -27.54
C ASN A 34 -14.65 0.52 -28.33
N ALA A 35 -14.74 -0.14 -29.48
CA ALA A 35 -15.99 -0.22 -30.23
C ALA A 35 -17.11 -0.94 -29.43
N ALA A 36 -16.76 -2.00 -28.70
CA ALA A 36 -17.70 -2.76 -27.92
C ALA A 36 -18.25 -1.99 -26.70
N THR A 37 -17.47 -1.09 -26.08
CA THR A 37 -17.93 -0.25 -24.94
C THR A 37 -19.08 0.69 -25.31
N ILE A 38 -19.25 1.03 -26.60
CA ILE A 38 -20.36 1.85 -27.09
C ILE A 38 -21.67 1.06 -26.99
N VAL A 39 -21.63 -0.24 -27.23
CA VAL A 39 -22.80 -1.13 -27.22
C VAL A 39 -23.07 -1.66 -25.84
N ASP A 40 -22.02 -2.01 -25.10
CA ASP A 40 -22.11 -2.58 -23.76
C ASP A 40 -21.05 -1.96 -22.82
N PRO A 41 -21.45 -1.03 -21.94
CA PRO A 41 -20.53 -0.39 -21.00
C PRO A 41 -19.80 -1.37 -20.06
N SER A 42 -20.32 -2.59 -19.82
CA SER A 42 -19.66 -3.58 -18.97
C SER A 42 -18.31 -4.05 -19.53
N VAL A 43 -18.10 -3.91 -20.84
CA VAL A 43 -16.82 -4.21 -21.51
C VAL A 43 -15.68 -3.29 -21.05
N ARG A 44 -15.99 -2.12 -20.45
CA ARG A 44 -14.97 -1.22 -19.90
C ARG A 44 -14.08 -1.90 -18.83
N SER A 45 -14.64 -2.84 -18.09
CA SER A 45 -13.87 -3.61 -17.10
C SER A 45 -12.79 -4.49 -17.76
N ILE A 46 -13.10 -5.06 -18.93
CA ILE A 46 -12.12 -5.82 -19.74
C ILE A 46 -11.07 -4.88 -20.30
N LEU A 47 -11.50 -3.74 -20.86
CA LEU A 47 -10.62 -2.74 -21.43
C LEU A 47 -9.65 -2.17 -20.38
N SER A 48 -10.15 -1.86 -19.19
CA SER A 48 -9.31 -1.44 -18.05
C SER A 48 -8.28 -2.50 -17.68
N SER A 49 -8.69 -3.77 -17.58
CA SER A 49 -7.80 -4.89 -17.28
C SER A 49 -6.72 -5.09 -18.34
N PHE A 50 -7.09 -4.94 -19.61
CA PHE A 50 -6.15 -4.99 -20.74
C PHE A 50 -5.12 -3.86 -20.67
N PHE A 51 -5.57 -2.61 -20.46
CA PHE A 51 -4.66 -1.48 -20.32
C PHE A 51 -3.74 -1.63 -19.11
N TYR A 52 -4.28 -2.13 -17.99
CA TYR A 52 -3.47 -2.39 -16.80
C TYR A 52 -2.37 -3.41 -17.09
N LYS A 53 -2.72 -4.57 -17.67
CA LYS A 53 -1.77 -5.63 -18.00
C LYS A 53 -0.69 -5.18 -18.99
N THR A 54 -1.04 -4.32 -19.94
CA THR A 54 -0.10 -3.80 -20.96
C THR A 54 0.70 -2.57 -20.49
N GLY A 55 0.61 -2.22 -19.18
CA GLY A 55 1.34 -1.09 -18.60
C GLY A 55 0.79 0.29 -18.95
N GLN A 56 -0.38 0.37 -19.59
CA GLN A 56 -1.05 1.63 -19.95
C GLN A 56 -1.91 2.13 -18.76
N PHE A 57 -1.27 2.34 -17.60
CA PHE A 57 -1.95 2.57 -16.32
C PHE A 57 -2.88 3.79 -16.32
N ASN A 58 -2.52 4.88 -17.03
CA ASN A 58 -3.39 6.05 -17.14
C ASN A 58 -4.71 5.72 -17.86
N LYS A 59 -4.64 4.98 -18.98
CA LYS A 59 -5.86 4.54 -19.67
C LYS A 59 -6.70 3.59 -18.83
N ALA A 60 -6.05 2.67 -18.11
CA ALA A 60 -6.74 1.79 -17.18
C ALA A 60 -7.50 2.58 -16.10
N PHE A 61 -6.90 3.64 -15.56
CA PHE A 61 -7.50 4.52 -14.58
C PHE A 61 -8.68 5.31 -15.16
N ASP A 62 -8.55 5.82 -16.39
CA ASP A 62 -9.63 6.54 -17.06
C ASP A 62 -10.85 5.63 -17.29
N GLU A 63 -10.64 4.38 -17.72
CA GLU A 63 -11.72 3.40 -17.84
C GLU A 63 -12.34 3.06 -16.47
N HIS A 64 -11.54 2.95 -15.41
CA HIS A 64 -12.04 2.76 -14.04
C HIS A 64 -12.94 3.93 -13.59
N LYS A 65 -12.57 5.17 -13.91
CA LYS A 65 -13.43 6.35 -13.60
C LYS A 65 -14.75 6.29 -14.35
N LEU A 66 -14.75 5.84 -15.61
CA LEU A 66 -15.96 5.69 -16.42
C LEU A 66 -16.89 4.58 -15.92
N ILE A 67 -16.34 3.53 -15.30
CA ILE A 67 -17.13 2.49 -14.62
C ILE A 67 -17.81 3.05 -13.36
N GLY A 68 -17.07 3.86 -12.59
CA GLY A 68 -17.56 4.48 -11.37
C GLY A 68 -17.63 3.53 -10.16
N ILE A 69 -18.29 4.02 -9.08
CA ILE A 69 -18.47 3.29 -7.82
C ILE A 69 -19.96 3.28 -7.50
N ASN A 70 -20.68 2.25 -7.95
CA ASN A 70 -22.13 2.18 -7.90
C ASN A 70 -22.68 1.19 -6.86
N ASN A 71 -21.85 0.27 -6.40
CA ASN A 71 -22.21 -0.78 -5.45
C ASN A 71 -20.98 -1.26 -4.65
N GLN A 72 -21.18 -2.19 -3.72
CA GLN A 72 -20.11 -2.71 -2.86
C GLN A 72 -19.02 -3.47 -3.63
N GLU A 73 -19.35 -4.16 -4.71
CA GLU A 73 -18.38 -4.86 -5.55
C GLU A 73 -17.48 -3.86 -6.28
N ASP A 74 -18.01 -2.73 -6.72
CA ASP A 74 -17.25 -1.64 -7.32
C ASP A 74 -16.26 -1.03 -6.30
N VAL A 75 -16.67 -0.88 -5.04
CA VAL A 75 -15.81 -0.42 -3.94
C VAL A 75 -14.59 -1.33 -3.80
N GLU A 76 -14.79 -2.64 -3.70
CA GLU A 76 -13.71 -3.62 -3.55
C GLU A 76 -12.80 -3.62 -4.77
N ARG A 77 -13.37 -3.58 -5.97
CA ARG A 77 -12.61 -3.49 -7.22
C ARG A 77 -11.76 -2.22 -7.29
N TRP A 78 -12.32 -1.08 -6.87
CA TRP A 78 -11.61 0.19 -6.88
C TRP A 78 -10.43 0.20 -5.90
N LEU A 79 -10.64 -0.27 -4.67
CA LEU A 79 -9.57 -0.39 -3.68
C LEU A 79 -8.46 -1.35 -4.13
N LEU A 80 -8.85 -2.48 -4.75
CA LEU A 80 -7.89 -3.41 -5.32
C LEU A 80 -7.06 -2.75 -6.44
N PHE A 81 -7.71 -2.00 -7.33
CA PHE A 81 -7.05 -1.28 -8.42
C PHE A 81 -6.03 -0.26 -7.89
N ALA A 82 -6.43 0.60 -6.94
CA ALA A 82 -5.54 1.58 -6.32
C ALA A 82 -4.36 0.92 -5.60
N ASN A 83 -4.59 -0.17 -4.87
CA ASN A 83 -3.55 -0.97 -4.23
C ASN A 83 -2.58 -1.60 -5.25
N ASN A 84 -3.09 -2.08 -6.38
CA ASN A 84 -2.25 -2.67 -7.42
C ASN A 84 -1.38 -1.63 -8.11
N LEU A 85 -1.92 -0.44 -8.44
CA LEU A 85 -1.12 0.68 -8.94
C LEU A 85 0.06 1.00 -8.01
N ARG A 86 -0.18 1.03 -6.70
CA ARG A 86 0.88 1.25 -5.71
C ARG A 86 1.94 0.14 -5.71
N LYS A 87 1.55 -1.12 -5.90
CA LYS A 87 2.49 -2.26 -5.99
C LYS A 87 3.35 -2.22 -7.25
N GLU A 88 2.81 -1.65 -8.32
CA GLU A 88 3.52 -1.41 -9.59
C GLU A 88 4.32 -0.10 -9.59
N ASP A 89 4.58 0.48 -8.41
CA ASP A 89 5.30 1.75 -8.23
C ASP A 89 4.67 2.96 -8.95
N GLN A 90 3.40 2.85 -9.38
CA GLN A 90 2.63 3.94 -9.97
C GLN A 90 2.03 4.84 -8.86
N ASN A 91 2.90 5.37 -7.99
CA ASN A 91 2.48 6.01 -6.74
C ASN A 91 1.61 7.25 -6.96
N ASN A 92 1.94 8.10 -7.95
CA ASN A 92 1.11 9.28 -8.26
C ASN A 92 -0.31 8.88 -8.66
N LEU A 93 -0.41 7.93 -9.58
CA LEU A 93 -1.70 7.45 -10.07
C LEU A 93 -2.49 6.70 -8.98
N SER A 94 -1.79 5.98 -8.10
CA SER A 94 -2.40 5.35 -6.92
C SER A 94 -2.98 6.38 -5.97
N ILE A 95 -2.26 7.49 -5.70
CA ILE A 95 -2.74 8.61 -4.88
C ILE A 95 -4.01 9.20 -5.49
N GLU A 96 -4.00 9.49 -6.80
CA GLU A 96 -5.19 10.00 -7.50
C GLU A 96 -6.37 9.01 -7.43
N ALA A 97 -6.11 7.70 -7.55
CA ALA A 97 -7.13 6.68 -7.45
C ALA A 97 -7.76 6.60 -6.04
N TYR A 98 -6.95 6.72 -4.98
CA TYR A 98 -7.48 6.78 -3.62
C TYR A 98 -8.26 8.05 -3.35
N HIS A 99 -7.81 9.22 -3.84
CA HIS A 99 -8.56 10.47 -3.71
C HIS A 99 -9.91 10.38 -4.44
N TYR A 100 -9.90 9.89 -5.69
CA TYR A 100 -11.15 9.68 -6.43
C TYR A 100 -12.12 8.77 -5.67
N PHE A 101 -11.60 7.67 -5.09
CA PHE A 101 -12.40 6.77 -4.26
C PHE A 101 -13.01 7.50 -3.06
N LEU A 102 -12.20 8.22 -2.29
CA LEU A 102 -12.64 8.91 -1.08
C LEU A 102 -13.70 9.99 -1.37
N GLU A 103 -13.62 10.65 -2.52
CA GLU A 103 -14.55 11.69 -2.95
C GLU A 103 -15.86 11.14 -3.52
N ASN A 104 -15.84 9.97 -4.15
CA ASN A 104 -16.95 9.45 -4.94
C ASN A 104 -17.65 8.22 -4.33
N GLN A 105 -17.19 7.73 -3.18
CA GLN A 105 -17.85 6.61 -2.53
C GLN A 105 -19.19 7.04 -1.89
N ASN A 106 -20.26 6.37 -2.25
CA ASN A 106 -21.58 6.56 -1.65
C ASN A 106 -21.93 5.47 -0.62
N PHE A 107 -20.99 4.58 -0.31
CA PHE A 107 -21.19 3.41 0.55
C PHE A 107 -20.24 3.51 1.76
N PRO A 108 -20.64 4.22 2.84
CA PRO A 108 -19.80 4.43 4.00
C PRO A 108 -19.64 3.13 4.79
N ASN A 109 -18.58 2.40 4.50
CA ASN A 109 -18.12 1.29 5.34
C ASN A 109 -16.82 1.71 6.02
N PRO A 110 -16.78 1.74 7.37
CA PRO A 110 -15.57 2.14 8.11
C PRO A 110 -14.32 1.33 7.74
N ASN A 111 -14.49 0.06 7.40
CA ASN A 111 -13.37 -0.78 6.99
C ASN A 111 -12.79 -0.35 5.64
N ASN A 112 -13.65 -0.08 4.66
CA ASN A 112 -13.23 0.38 3.34
C ASN A 112 -12.58 1.77 3.42
N LEU A 113 -13.12 2.66 4.25
CA LEU A 113 -12.54 3.97 4.52
C LEU A 113 -11.14 3.82 5.15
N GLY A 114 -11.01 2.98 6.16
CA GLY A 114 -9.72 2.70 6.81
C GLY A 114 -8.70 2.10 5.84
N GLU A 115 -9.11 1.18 4.96
CA GLU A 115 -8.25 0.61 3.92
C GLU A 115 -7.78 1.65 2.91
N ALA A 116 -8.70 2.51 2.42
CA ALA A 116 -8.37 3.58 1.49
C ALA A 116 -7.37 4.57 2.10
N LEU A 117 -7.64 5.06 3.31
CA LEU A 117 -6.78 6.01 4.00
C LEU A 117 -5.39 5.43 4.29
N LEU A 118 -5.31 4.17 4.73
CA LEU A 118 -4.03 3.48 4.92
C LEU A 118 -3.29 3.24 3.59
N GLY A 119 -4.02 2.90 2.54
CA GLY A 119 -3.49 2.70 1.20
C GLY A 119 -2.88 3.99 0.65
N LEU A 120 -3.59 5.11 0.79
CA LEU A 120 -3.13 6.44 0.42
C LEU A 120 -1.87 6.84 1.20
N GLY A 121 -1.85 6.64 2.52
CA GLY A 121 -0.66 6.90 3.33
C GLY A 121 0.56 6.09 2.88
N LYS A 122 0.39 4.83 2.52
CA LYS A 122 1.47 3.99 1.97
C LYS A 122 1.94 4.48 0.59
N ALA A 123 1.05 5.02 -0.24
CA ALA A 123 1.43 5.58 -1.53
C ALA A 123 2.28 6.85 -1.36
N TYR A 124 1.95 7.70 -0.40
CA TYR A 124 2.80 8.84 -0.01
C TYR A 124 4.16 8.38 0.55
N GLU A 125 4.20 7.36 1.43
CA GLU A 125 5.48 6.79 1.91
C GLU A 125 6.35 6.29 0.76
N ASN A 126 5.77 5.62 -0.24
CA ASN A 126 6.50 5.13 -1.40
C ASN A 126 7.15 6.27 -2.20
N GLN A 127 6.54 7.45 -2.24
CA GLN A 127 7.17 8.63 -2.85
C GLN A 127 8.44 9.08 -2.10
N ILE A 128 8.44 8.96 -0.77
CA ILE A 128 9.65 9.20 0.03
C ILE A 128 10.74 8.21 -0.36
N ASP A 129 10.38 6.94 -0.52
CA ASP A 129 11.32 5.87 -0.87
C ASP A 129 11.90 6.02 -2.28
N GLN A 130 11.16 6.54 -3.23
CA GLN A 130 11.64 6.82 -4.61
C GLN A 130 12.72 7.90 -4.66
N THR A 131 12.72 8.83 -3.71
CA THR A 131 13.73 9.89 -3.63
C THR A 131 15.05 9.43 -2.99
N LYS A 132 15.07 8.22 -2.43
CA LYS A 132 16.27 7.65 -1.81
C LYS A 132 17.29 7.27 -2.87
N THR A 133 18.48 7.85 -2.78
CA THR A 133 19.65 7.35 -3.49
C THR A 133 19.91 5.93 -2.99
N LYS A 134 19.74 4.92 -3.85
CA LYS A 134 20.10 3.54 -3.51
C LYS A 134 21.61 3.49 -3.25
N LEU A 135 22.02 3.49 -1.98
CA LEU A 135 23.37 3.19 -1.62
C LEU A 135 23.65 1.76 -2.06
N GLN A 136 24.52 1.59 -3.05
CA GLN A 136 24.98 0.27 -3.45
C GLN A 136 25.94 -0.24 -2.39
N PHE A 137 25.41 -1.01 -1.44
CA PHE A 137 26.26 -1.74 -0.52
C PHE A 137 26.98 -2.88 -1.25
N VAL A 138 28.21 -3.16 -0.82
CA VAL A 138 29.06 -4.20 -1.39
C VAL A 138 28.32 -5.55 -1.31
N LYS A 139 28.29 -6.29 -2.42
CA LYS A 139 27.49 -7.52 -2.63
C LYS A 139 27.68 -8.64 -1.58
N TRP A 140 28.67 -8.57 -0.72
CA TRP A 140 28.90 -9.57 0.33
C TRP A 140 28.09 -9.35 1.63
N PHE A 141 27.26 -8.26 1.68
CA PHE A 141 26.32 -7.98 2.77
C PHE A 141 24.84 -8.05 2.32
N PRO A 142 24.43 -8.99 1.45
CA PRO A 142 23.13 -8.92 0.78
C PRO A 142 21.93 -9.18 1.69
N GLN A 143 22.14 -9.65 2.92
CA GLN A 143 21.06 -10.09 3.82
C GLN A 143 21.06 -9.41 5.18
N ASN A 144 21.87 -8.42 5.41
CA ASN A 144 21.85 -7.71 6.68
C ASN A 144 20.77 -6.62 6.67
N TYR A 145 19.56 -7.05 6.93
CA TYR A 145 18.35 -6.22 7.08
C TYR A 145 18.56 -5.03 8.05
N PHE A 146 19.42 -5.20 9.03
CA PHE A 146 19.81 -4.18 9.98
C PHE A 146 20.55 -3.03 9.28
N PHE A 147 21.51 -3.34 8.42
CA PHE A 147 22.29 -2.32 7.69
C PHE A 147 21.46 -1.67 6.57
N GLU A 148 20.69 -2.43 5.81
CA GLU A 148 19.87 -1.88 4.72
C GLU A 148 18.86 -0.84 5.21
N LYS A 149 18.30 -1.01 6.42
CA LYS A 149 17.25 -0.12 6.92
C LYS A 149 17.77 1.00 7.84
N GLN A 150 18.89 0.82 8.49
CA GLN A 150 19.35 1.76 9.53
C GLN A 150 20.33 2.82 9.02
N PHE A 151 21.08 2.54 7.95
CA PHE A 151 22.10 3.44 7.43
C PHE A 151 21.69 4.21 6.18
N ILE A 152 20.47 4.04 5.69
CA ILE A 152 19.93 4.89 4.64
C ILE A 152 19.61 6.25 5.27
N ARG A 153 20.63 7.10 5.35
CA ARG A 153 20.37 8.54 5.52
C ARG A 153 19.80 9.03 4.20
N PRO A 154 18.58 9.55 4.18
CA PRO A 154 18.01 10.16 2.99
C PRO A 154 18.75 11.47 2.74
N PHE A 155 19.84 11.42 1.96
CA PHE A 155 20.40 12.63 1.36
C PHE A 155 19.39 13.10 0.31
N ASN A 156 18.81 14.28 0.51
CA ASN A 156 17.83 14.92 -0.37
C ASN A 156 16.45 14.24 -0.48
N ILE A 157 15.78 13.99 0.64
CA ILE A 157 14.32 13.89 0.60
C ILE A 157 13.82 15.30 0.30
N GLY A 158 13.13 15.47 -0.81
CA GLY A 158 12.28 16.65 -0.99
C GLY A 158 11.36 16.74 0.24
N ASN A 159 11.25 17.90 0.87
CA ASN A 159 10.44 18.06 2.08
C ASN A 159 8.96 17.74 1.83
N GLU A 160 8.50 17.84 0.59
CA GLU A 160 7.10 17.71 0.22
C GLU A 160 6.53 16.28 0.40
N PRO A 161 7.13 15.19 -0.12
CA PRO A 161 6.58 13.85 0.09
C PRO A 161 6.54 13.45 1.58
N LEU A 162 7.54 13.85 2.35
CA LEU A 162 7.57 13.58 3.79
C LEU A 162 6.49 14.38 4.52
N ALA A 163 6.33 15.67 4.20
CA ALA A 163 5.31 16.53 4.79
C ALA A 163 3.90 15.98 4.48
N ASN A 164 3.62 15.65 3.23
CA ASN A 164 2.33 15.08 2.81
C ASN A 164 2.02 13.77 3.55
N THR A 165 3.03 12.91 3.73
CA THR A 165 2.86 11.65 4.47
C THR A 165 2.51 11.90 5.94
N LEU A 166 3.24 12.80 6.61
CA LEU A 166 3.00 13.11 8.02
C LEU A 166 1.63 13.75 8.23
N GLU A 167 1.29 14.76 7.43
CA GLU A 167 0.00 15.45 7.48
C GLU A 167 -1.17 14.47 7.25
N HIS A 168 -1.03 13.57 6.28
CA HIS A 168 -2.04 12.56 6.01
C HIS A 168 -2.22 11.60 7.19
N TYR A 169 -1.14 11.09 7.78
CA TYR A 169 -1.23 10.19 8.94
C TYR A 169 -1.79 10.90 10.18
N GLU A 170 -1.42 12.15 10.41
CA GLU A 170 -2.01 12.96 11.49
C GLU A 170 -3.51 13.18 11.27
N SER A 171 -3.94 13.41 10.04
CA SER A 171 -5.37 13.54 9.71
C SER A 171 -6.15 12.26 9.98
N ILE A 172 -5.59 11.09 9.69
CA ILE A 172 -6.21 9.80 10.02
C ILE A 172 -6.40 9.66 11.55
N LEU A 173 -5.36 9.98 12.32
CA LEU A 173 -5.42 9.90 13.78
C LEU A 173 -6.42 10.89 14.40
N ALA A 174 -6.66 12.03 13.74
CA ALA A 174 -7.65 13.00 14.18
C ALA A 174 -9.09 12.58 13.84
N LEU A 175 -9.28 11.88 12.72
CA LEU A 175 -10.60 11.51 12.21
C LEU A 175 -11.10 10.14 12.70
N MET A 176 -10.20 9.20 12.95
CA MET A 176 -10.56 7.82 13.28
C MET A 176 -10.42 7.51 14.77
N PRO A 177 -11.36 6.77 15.37
CA PRO A 177 -11.23 6.29 16.74
C PRO A 177 -10.08 5.26 16.83
N SER A 178 -9.62 5.02 18.05
CA SER A 178 -8.61 3.99 18.32
C SER A 178 -9.05 2.63 17.79
N SER A 179 -8.26 2.08 16.86
CA SER A 179 -8.56 0.87 16.12
C SER A 179 -7.28 0.22 15.60
N TYR A 180 -7.40 -0.96 14.99
CA TYR A 180 -6.26 -1.60 14.31
C TYR A 180 -5.65 -0.70 13.23
N ALA A 181 -6.46 0.05 12.48
CA ALA A 181 -6.00 0.98 11.46
C ALA A 181 -5.16 2.11 12.05
N THR A 182 -5.62 2.76 13.12
CA THR A 182 -4.84 3.79 13.83
C THR A 182 -3.58 3.21 14.48
N GLY A 183 -3.61 1.94 14.91
CA GLY A 183 -2.43 1.21 15.37
C GLY A 183 -1.36 1.08 14.28
N ILE A 184 -1.77 0.76 13.05
CA ILE A 184 -0.85 0.75 11.89
C ILE A 184 -0.29 2.15 11.62
N VAL A 185 -1.12 3.18 11.67
CA VAL A 185 -0.67 4.58 11.45
C VAL A 185 0.38 4.97 12.49
N HIS A 186 0.13 4.72 13.77
CA HIS A 186 1.12 4.98 14.83
C HIS A 186 2.41 4.20 14.60
N TYR A 187 2.32 2.93 14.17
CA TYR A 187 3.50 2.13 13.84
C TYR A 187 4.31 2.74 12.69
N ARG A 188 3.62 3.19 11.61
CA ARG A 188 4.27 3.84 10.46
C ARG A 188 4.91 5.18 10.84
N LEU A 189 4.23 6.01 11.61
CA LEU A 189 4.80 7.24 12.15
C LEU A 189 6.06 6.97 12.98
N GLY A 190 6.03 5.96 13.85
CA GLY A 190 7.21 5.54 14.60
C GLY A 190 8.38 5.14 13.70
N GLN A 191 8.11 4.43 12.60
CA GLN A 191 9.13 4.06 11.63
C GLN A 191 9.73 5.29 10.90
N ILE A 192 8.90 6.24 10.49
CA ILE A 192 9.34 7.50 9.87
C ILE A 192 10.19 8.31 10.85
N GLN A 193 9.71 8.47 12.08
CA GLN A 193 10.43 9.19 13.14
C GLN A 193 11.79 8.56 13.43
N ALA A 194 11.85 7.22 13.57
CA ALA A 194 13.12 6.54 13.88
C ALA A 194 14.11 6.56 12.72
N ARG A 195 13.65 6.32 11.48
CA ARG A 195 14.53 6.05 10.34
C ARG A 195 14.85 7.28 9.51
N ILE A 196 13.90 8.20 9.39
CA ILE A 196 14.02 9.37 8.54
C ILE A 196 14.39 10.59 9.38
N LEU A 197 13.60 10.85 10.43
CA LEU A 197 13.78 12.03 11.28
C LEU A 197 14.83 11.83 12.36
N GLN A 198 15.23 10.58 12.66
CA GLN A 198 16.11 10.23 13.77
C GLN A 198 15.59 10.70 15.15
N ASP A 199 14.27 10.88 15.25
CA ASP A 199 13.58 11.20 16.50
C ASP A 199 13.20 9.92 17.23
N TYR A 200 14.13 9.36 17.99
CA TYR A 200 13.93 8.12 18.74
C TYR A 200 12.93 8.27 19.90
N ILE A 201 12.81 9.46 20.44
CA ILE A 201 11.85 9.75 21.54
C ILE A 201 10.44 9.76 20.98
N GLY A 202 10.21 10.48 19.89
CA GLY A 202 8.92 10.49 19.18
C GLY A 202 8.55 9.10 18.66
N ALA A 203 9.50 8.38 18.08
CA ALA A 203 9.29 7.02 17.60
C ALA A 203 8.83 6.06 18.70
N ASN A 204 9.50 6.09 19.86
CA ASN A 204 9.10 5.26 21.01
C ASN A 204 7.68 5.60 21.50
N LYS A 205 7.31 6.89 21.52
CA LYS A 205 5.96 7.34 21.86
C LYS A 205 4.94 6.81 20.86
N SER A 206 5.23 6.90 19.57
CA SER A 206 4.35 6.40 18.50
C SER A 206 4.19 4.88 18.57
N PHE A 207 5.26 4.11 18.77
CA PHE A 207 5.17 2.66 18.93
C PHE A 207 4.37 2.25 20.18
N LYS A 208 4.52 2.96 21.29
CA LYS A 208 3.71 2.73 22.50
C LYS A 208 2.23 3.06 22.25
N SER A 209 1.93 4.07 21.45
CA SER A 209 0.56 4.38 21.04
C SER A 209 -0.02 3.31 20.13
N ALA A 210 0.78 2.75 19.22
CA ALA A 210 0.38 1.62 18.39
C ALA A 210 -0.01 0.39 19.22
N LEU A 211 0.73 0.07 20.29
CA LEU A 211 0.40 -1.02 21.20
C LEU A 211 -0.92 -0.81 21.97
N LYS A 212 -1.33 0.45 22.17
CA LYS A 212 -2.61 0.78 22.82
C LYS A 212 -3.81 0.78 21.88
N SER A 213 -3.59 0.70 20.58
CA SER A 213 -4.64 0.80 19.54
C SER A 213 -5.17 -0.56 19.09
N ASN A 214 -5.30 -1.51 20.01
CA ASN A 214 -5.81 -2.86 19.77
C ASN A 214 -5.11 -3.59 18.59
N PRO A 215 -3.77 -3.70 18.59
CA PRO A 215 -3.02 -4.36 17.53
C PRO A 215 -3.22 -5.87 17.57
N ASN A 216 -3.14 -6.52 16.40
CA ASN A 216 -3.04 -7.98 16.34
C ASN A 216 -1.61 -8.45 16.69
N GLN A 217 -1.43 -9.75 16.94
CA GLN A 217 -0.14 -10.31 17.35
C GLN A 217 1.00 -10.02 16.37
N ASN A 218 0.73 -10.03 15.07
CA ASN A 218 1.74 -9.71 14.05
C ASN A 218 2.24 -8.26 14.20
N LEU A 219 1.33 -7.31 14.42
CA LEU A 219 1.71 -5.91 14.63
C LEU A 219 2.46 -5.73 15.95
N ILE A 220 2.04 -6.40 17.03
CA ILE A 220 2.75 -6.41 18.32
C ILE A 220 4.19 -6.88 18.12
N ASN A 221 4.40 -7.99 17.42
CA ASN A 221 5.73 -8.52 17.17
C ASN A 221 6.62 -7.53 16.38
N LYS A 222 6.06 -6.91 15.35
CA LYS A 222 6.76 -5.87 14.58
C LYS A 222 7.13 -4.66 15.43
N ILE A 223 6.24 -4.21 16.31
CA ILE A 223 6.49 -3.09 17.22
C ILE A 223 7.58 -3.46 18.23
N ASN A 224 7.52 -4.64 18.82
CA ASN A 224 8.53 -5.10 19.77
C ASN A 224 9.93 -5.16 19.15
N ILE A 225 10.04 -5.63 17.90
CA ILE A 225 11.30 -5.59 17.15
C ILE A 225 11.83 -4.16 17.04
N GLN A 226 10.98 -3.21 16.64
CA GLN A 226 11.42 -1.81 16.45
C GLN A 226 11.83 -1.16 17.77
N ILE A 227 11.11 -1.38 18.86
CA ILE A 227 11.49 -0.86 20.19
C ILE A 227 12.79 -1.52 20.65
N GLY A 228 12.92 -2.83 20.50
CA GLY A 228 14.15 -3.56 20.84
C GLY A 228 15.36 -3.03 20.08
N GLU A 229 15.24 -2.81 18.76
CA GLU A 229 16.30 -2.21 17.91
C GLU A 229 16.71 -0.82 18.42
N MET A 230 15.76 0.05 18.74
CA MET A 230 16.06 1.39 19.26
C MET A 230 16.77 1.34 20.63
N LEU A 231 16.37 0.43 21.51
CA LEU A 231 17.00 0.23 22.80
C LEU A 231 18.42 -0.30 22.67
N LEU A 232 18.67 -1.21 21.71
CA LEU A 232 20.03 -1.67 21.38
C LEU A 232 20.92 -0.50 20.93
N LEU A 233 20.39 0.35 20.03
CA LEU A 233 21.13 1.51 19.53
C LEU A 233 21.44 2.54 20.63
N SER A 234 20.59 2.64 21.66
CA SER A 234 20.80 3.52 22.82
C SER A 234 21.68 2.89 23.91
N GLY A 235 22.13 1.64 23.72
CA GLY A 235 22.92 0.91 24.72
C GLY A 235 22.10 0.30 25.88
N SER A 236 20.77 0.32 25.80
CA SER A 236 19.88 -0.21 26.82
C SER A 236 19.62 -1.70 26.62
N PHE A 237 20.68 -2.53 26.72
CA PHE A 237 20.66 -3.95 26.34
C PHE A 237 19.67 -4.79 27.14
N GLU A 238 19.61 -4.60 28.47
CA GLU A 238 18.69 -5.34 29.34
C GLU A 238 17.21 -5.02 29.05
N GLU A 239 16.92 -3.78 28.70
CA GLU A 239 15.56 -3.39 28.30
C GLU A 239 15.21 -3.93 26.92
N SER A 240 16.15 -3.93 25.99
CA SER A 240 15.98 -4.49 24.65
C SER A 240 15.62 -5.98 24.69
N GLU A 241 16.29 -6.75 25.55
CA GLU A 241 16.03 -8.19 25.74
C GLU A 241 14.56 -8.46 26.09
N LYS A 242 13.92 -7.61 26.90
CA LYS A 242 12.51 -7.77 27.28
C LYS A 242 11.55 -7.71 26.09
N TYR A 243 11.92 -7.01 25.02
CA TYR A 243 11.12 -6.91 23.80
C TYR A 243 11.39 -8.05 22.83
N TYR A 244 12.59 -8.63 22.82
CA TYR A 244 12.92 -9.76 21.95
C TYR A 244 12.51 -11.11 22.54
N LYS A 245 12.54 -11.26 23.86
CA LYS A 245 12.22 -12.52 24.53
C LYS A 245 10.88 -13.14 24.12
N PRO A 246 9.75 -12.39 24.03
CA PRO A 246 8.47 -12.96 23.58
C PRO A 246 8.49 -13.45 22.13
N LEU A 247 9.44 -12.98 21.30
CA LEU A 247 9.55 -13.37 19.89
C LEU A 247 10.31 -14.68 19.70
N THR A 248 11.22 -15.01 20.61
CA THR A 248 11.98 -16.28 20.57
C THR A 248 11.12 -17.46 20.99
N ASP A 249 10.18 -17.26 21.90
CA ASP A 249 9.30 -18.31 22.40
C ASP A 249 8.28 -18.80 21.36
N ILE A 250 7.97 -17.98 20.34
CA ILE A 250 7.05 -18.34 19.25
C ILE A 250 7.68 -19.36 18.28
N ASN A 251 8.98 -19.24 18.02
CA ASN A 251 9.67 -20.13 17.07
C ASN A 251 9.95 -21.54 17.62
N VAL A 252 9.83 -21.74 18.94
CA VAL A 252 10.04 -23.07 19.56
C VAL A 252 8.80 -23.96 19.42
N ASN A 253 7.61 -23.36 19.30
CA ASN A 253 6.34 -24.10 19.25
C ASN A 253 5.86 -24.45 17.84
N GLU A 254 6.49 -23.91 16.77
CA GLU A 254 6.16 -24.28 15.38
C GLU A 254 6.94 -25.48 14.85
N ASN A 255 7.92 -26.01 15.60
CA ASN A 255 8.76 -27.17 15.24
C ASN A 255 8.48 -28.41 16.11
N THR A 256 7.38 -28.46 16.84
CA THR A 256 6.86 -29.66 17.52
C THR A 256 5.50 -30.04 16.93
#